data_c45f0b25560144ca47f0867918ba91e2
#
_entry.id   c45f0b25560144ca47f0867918ba91e2
#
_cell.length_a   1.000
_cell.length_b   1.000
_cell.length_c   1.000
_cell.angle_alpha   90.00
_cell.angle_beta   90.00
_cell.angle_gamma   90.00
#
_symmetry.space_group_name_H-M   'P 1'
#
loop_
_entity.id
_entity.type
_entity.pdbx_description
1 polymer ?
#
loop_
_entity_poly.entity_id
_entity_poly.type
_entity_poly.pdbx_seq_one_letter_code
_entity_poly.pdbx_strand_id
1 'polypeptide(L)'
;VIAYYNEIDPYVAQWLRNLITAGHIAPGYVDERSIEDVYPSDLAGFTQCHFFAGIGVWSLALRRAGWPDDRPVWTGSCPCQPFSAAGKGVGFADERHLWPAFHHLIKERKPAKVYGEQVASKDADTWIDLVHTDMEALGYAFGAVPFPSAGIGAPHIRDRAYWMADADHAIGRAGSATRNDCNGKNARRAKGTSDIEGCGSDGRMGN
;
A
#
# COMPACT_ATOMS: atom_id res chain seq x y z
N VAL A 1 1.39 -6.43 -23.89
CA VAL A 1 1.46 -6.12 -22.46
C VAL A 1 1.72 -7.43 -21.74
N ILE A 2 2.77 -7.49 -20.94
CA ILE A 2 3.20 -8.70 -20.25
C ILE A 2 3.50 -8.32 -18.82
N ALA A 3 2.94 -9.08 -17.85
CA ALA A 3 3.29 -8.98 -16.45
C ALA A 3 4.52 -9.85 -16.13
N TYR A 4 5.27 -9.46 -15.13
CA TYR A 4 6.38 -10.22 -14.55
C TYR A 4 5.98 -10.72 -13.16
N TYR A 5 6.19 -11.99 -12.90
CA TYR A 5 5.91 -12.64 -11.62
C TYR A 5 7.20 -13.29 -11.11
N ASN A 6 7.70 -12.83 -9.97
CA ASN A 6 8.84 -13.47 -9.30
C ASN A 6 8.34 -14.32 -8.13
N GLU A 7 8.59 -15.61 -8.20
CA GLU A 7 8.18 -16.61 -7.20
C GLU A 7 9.17 -17.76 -7.17
N ILE A 8 9.87 -17.91 -6.06
CA ILE A 8 10.98 -18.88 -5.92
C ILE A 8 10.50 -20.32 -5.74
N ASP A 9 9.29 -20.53 -5.20
CA ASP A 9 8.75 -21.88 -5.00
C ASP A 9 8.26 -22.45 -6.34
N PRO A 10 8.84 -23.57 -6.82
CA PRO A 10 8.49 -24.12 -8.13
C PRO A 10 7.03 -24.58 -8.24
N TYR A 11 6.45 -25.06 -7.14
CA TYR A 11 5.05 -25.47 -7.13
C TYR A 11 4.12 -24.25 -7.27
N VAL A 12 4.40 -23.19 -6.54
CA VAL A 12 3.65 -21.93 -6.59
C VAL A 12 3.86 -21.24 -7.95
N ALA A 13 5.07 -21.27 -8.50
CA ALA A 13 5.37 -20.76 -9.83
C ALA A 13 4.57 -21.50 -10.92
N GLN A 14 4.44 -22.82 -10.79
CA GLN A 14 3.59 -23.59 -11.72
C GLN A 14 2.11 -23.23 -11.56
N TRP A 15 1.67 -22.96 -10.34
CA TRP A 15 0.30 -22.49 -10.09
C TRP A 15 0.04 -21.15 -10.78
N LEU A 16 0.97 -20.20 -10.72
CA LEU A 16 0.89 -18.93 -11.45
C LEU A 16 0.74 -19.16 -12.96
N ARG A 17 1.54 -20.05 -13.56
CA ARG A 17 1.42 -20.40 -14.99
C ARG A 17 0.03 -20.94 -15.34
N ASN A 18 -0.56 -21.76 -14.47
CA ASN A 18 -1.90 -22.29 -14.66
C ASN A 18 -2.95 -21.16 -14.60
N LEU A 19 -2.82 -20.21 -13.65
CA LEU A 19 -3.72 -19.06 -13.54
C LEU A 19 -3.60 -18.11 -14.74
N ILE A 20 -2.39 -17.88 -15.25
CA ILE A 20 -2.16 -17.12 -16.48
C ILE A 20 -2.85 -17.80 -17.66
N THR A 21 -2.65 -19.10 -17.83
CA THR A 21 -3.24 -19.87 -18.92
C THR A 21 -4.78 -19.88 -18.85
N ALA A 22 -5.33 -19.95 -17.64
CA ALA A 22 -6.77 -19.88 -17.39
C ALA A 22 -7.34 -18.45 -17.50
N GLY A 23 -6.51 -17.44 -17.69
CA GLY A 23 -6.94 -16.05 -17.84
C GLY A 23 -7.42 -15.37 -16.54
N HIS A 24 -7.11 -15.95 -15.37
CA HIS A 24 -7.51 -15.38 -14.08
C HIS A 24 -6.69 -14.19 -13.65
N ILE A 25 -5.39 -14.15 -14.00
CA ILE A 25 -4.44 -13.08 -13.73
C ILE A 25 -3.86 -12.52 -15.03
N ALA A 26 -3.14 -11.40 -14.96
CA ALA A 26 -2.55 -10.78 -16.13
C ALA A 26 -1.61 -11.74 -16.86
N PRO A 27 -1.63 -11.78 -18.21
CA PRO A 27 -0.71 -12.63 -18.96
C PRO A 27 0.73 -12.18 -18.71
N GLY A 28 1.64 -13.13 -18.48
CA GLY A 28 2.97 -12.76 -18.08
C GLY A 28 3.99 -13.90 -18.05
N TYR A 29 5.18 -13.55 -17.63
CA TYR A 29 6.32 -14.43 -17.44
C TYR A 29 6.53 -14.71 -15.94
N VAL A 30 6.81 -15.97 -15.60
CA VAL A 30 7.08 -16.42 -14.22
C VAL A 30 8.56 -16.74 -14.09
N ASP A 31 9.25 -16.02 -13.22
CA ASP A 31 10.67 -16.16 -12.89
C ASP A 31 10.82 -16.83 -11.52
N GLU A 32 11.54 -17.96 -11.49
CA GLU A 32 11.75 -18.77 -10.29
C GLU A 32 13.08 -18.44 -9.56
N ARG A 33 13.82 -17.44 -10.04
CA ARG A 33 15.06 -17.00 -9.35
C ARG A 33 14.74 -16.35 -8.02
N SER A 34 15.71 -16.34 -7.09
CA SER A 34 15.67 -15.43 -5.96
C SER A 34 15.57 -13.99 -6.45
N ILE A 35 14.86 -13.13 -5.73
CA ILE A 35 14.81 -11.70 -6.08
C ILE A 35 16.21 -11.07 -6.06
N GLU A 36 17.14 -11.62 -5.30
CA GLU A 36 18.54 -11.17 -5.23
C GLU A 36 19.30 -11.41 -6.54
N ASP A 37 18.84 -12.37 -7.36
CA ASP A 37 19.40 -12.70 -8.66
C ASP A 37 18.69 -12.01 -9.84
N VAL A 38 17.68 -11.17 -9.54
CA VAL A 38 16.93 -10.40 -10.55
C VAL A 38 17.63 -9.07 -10.79
N TYR A 39 17.99 -8.81 -12.04
CA TYR A 39 18.61 -7.54 -12.41
C TYR A 39 17.56 -6.52 -12.89
N PRO A 40 17.80 -5.22 -12.69
CA PRO A 40 16.91 -4.17 -13.21
C PRO A 40 16.65 -4.25 -14.72
N SER A 41 17.63 -4.72 -15.49
CA SER A 41 17.51 -4.94 -16.94
C SER A 41 16.49 -6.01 -17.32
N ASP A 42 16.33 -7.04 -16.47
CA ASP A 42 15.39 -8.14 -16.69
C ASP A 42 13.94 -7.65 -16.67
N LEU A 43 13.69 -6.54 -15.98
CA LEU A 43 12.36 -5.96 -15.81
C LEU A 43 11.99 -4.97 -16.93
N ALA A 44 12.87 -4.82 -17.93
CA ALA A 44 12.60 -3.93 -19.06
C ALA A 44 11.48 -4.50 -19.93
N GLY A 45 10.48 -3.67 -20.24
CA GLY A 45 9.36 -4.04 -21.11
C GLY A 45 8.16 -4.68 -20.41
N PHE A 46 8.27 -4.99 -19.11
CA PHE A 46 7.11 -5.41 -18.33
C PHE A 46 6.32 -4.20 -17.83
N THR A 47 5.01 -4.29 -17.93
CA THR A 47 4.09 -3.24 -17.48
C THR A 47 3.76 -3.39 -16.01
N GLN A 48 3.50 -4.62 -15.58
CA GLN A 48 3.25 -4.95 -14.18
C GLN A 48 4.35 -5.89 -13.67
N CYS A 49 4.85 -5.65 -12.46
CA CYS A 49 5.81 -6.54 -11.83
C CYS A 49 5.30 -6.94 -10.44
N HIS A 50 5.19 -8.23 -10.23
CA HIS A 50 4.70 -8.83 -8.99
C HIS A 50 5.82 -9.65 -8.35
N PHE A 51 6.42 -9.11 -7.29
CA PHE A 51 7.49 -9.76 -6.54
C PHE A 51 6.91 -10.51 -5.34
N PHE A 52 7.51 -11.65 -5.01
CA PHE A 52 6.96 -12.57 -4.00
C PHE A 52 5.51 -12.89 -4.33
N ALA A 53 5.29 -13.26 -5.59
CA ALA A 53 3.98 -13.26 -6.21
C ALA A 53 2.99 -14.24 -5.60
N GLY A 54 3.50 -15.29 -4.92
CA GLY A 54 2.65 -16.30 -4.31
C GLY A 54 1.67 -16.89 -5.32
N ILE A 55 0.43 -17.01 -4.92
CA ILE A 55 -0.64 -17.53 -5.79
C ILE A 55 -1.29 -16.45 -6.67
N GLY A 56 -0.62 -15.33 -6.93
CA GLY A 56 -1.09 -14.29 -7.86
C GLY A 56 -2.20 -13.39 -7.35
N VAL A 57 -2.36 -13.27 -6.03
CA VAL A 57 -3.47 -12.51 -5.40
C VAL A 57 -3.43 -11.04 -5.79
N TRP A 58 -2.25 -10.41 -5.88
CA TRP A 58 -2.14 -9.00 -6.27
C TRP A 58 -2.68 -8.76 -7.68
N SER A 59 -2.27 -9.57 -8.66
CA SER A 59 -2.74 -9.42 -10.04
C SER A 59 -4.24 -9.64 -10.15
N LEU A 60 -4.80 -10.65 -9.45
CA LEU A 60 -6.24 -10.87 -9.39
C LEU A 60 -6.99 -9.71 -8.73
N ALA A 61 -6.47 -9.19 -7.61
CA ALA A 61 -7.08 -8.07 -6.88
C ALA A 61 -7.10 -6.79 -7.72
N LEU A 62 -6.00 -6.47 -8.40
CA LEU A 62 -5.90 -5.34 -9.30
C LEU A 62 -6.95 -5.43 -10.42
N ARG A 63 -7.07 -6.57 -11.08
CA ARG A 63 -8.11 -6.78 -12.11
C ARG A 63 -9.53 -6.62 -11.55
N ARG A 64 -9.83 -7.18 -10.37
CA ARG A 64 -11.13 -7.03 -9.70
C ARG A 64 -11.42 -5.60 -9.29
N ALA A 65 -10.39 -4.82 -8.99
CA ALA A 65 -10.50 -3.38 -8.71
C ALA A 65 -10.61 -2.51 -9.98
N GLY A 66 -10.65 -3.11 -11.17
CA GLY A 66 -10.72 -2.38 -12.43
C GLY A 66 -9.38 -1.79 -12.89
N TRP A 67 -8.24 -2.25 -12.34
CA TRP A 67 -6.92 -1.83 -12.79
C TRP A 67 -6.57 -2.59 -14.08
N PRO A 68 -6.39 -1.89 -15.21
CA PRO A 68 -6.09 -2.54 -16.49
C PRO A 68 -4.70 -3.21 -16.48
N ASP A 69 -4.55 -4.30 -17.23
CA ASP A 69 -3.28 -5.03 -17.33
C ASP A 69 -2.16 -4.19 -17.97
N ASP A 70 -2.51 -3.20 -18.79
CA ASP A 70 -1.57 -2.27 -19.45
C ASP A 70 -1.23 -1.05 -18.61
N ARG A 71 -1.81 -0.90 -17.43
CA ARG A 71 -1.48 0.18 -16.51
C ARG A 71 -0.31 -0.24 -15.61
N PRO A 72 0.80 0.53 -15.60
CA PRO A 72 1.98 0.19 -14.81
C PRO A 72 1.70 0.12 -13.31
N VAL A 73 2.24 -0.91 -12.67
CA VAL A 73 2.23 -1.07 -11.21
C VAL A 73 3.23 -2.15 -10.79
N TRP A 74 3.85 -1.94 -9.65
CA TRP A 74 4.65 -2.94 -8.97
C TRP A 74 3.97 -3.37 -7.68
N THR A 75 4.09 -4.65 -7.34
CA THR A 75 3.60 -5.17 -6.06
C THR A 75 4.65 -6.08 -5.42
N GLY A 76 4.70 -6.10 -4.08
CA GLY A 76 5.61 -6.99 -3.37
C GLY A 76 5.17 -7.24 -1.94
N SER A 77 5.02 -8.52 -1.59
CA SER A 77 4.74 -8.98 -0.22
C SER A 77 5.97 -9.68 0.32
N CYS A 78 6.95 -8.91 0.80
CA CYS A 78 8.20 -9.47 1.31
C CYS A 78 7.94 -10.50 2.42
N PRO A 79 8.66 -11.64 2.45
CA PRO A 79 8.51 -12.62 3.51
C PRO A 79 8.74 -12.02 4.89
N CYS A 80 7.83 -12.29 5.84
CA CYS A 80 7.86 -11.75 7.20
C CYS A 80 8.47 -12.72 8.23
N GLN A 81 9.21 -13.70 7.79
CA GLN A 81 9.78 -14.75 8.68
C GLN A 81 10.60 -14.19 9.85
N PRO A 82 11.45 -13.16 9.70
CA PRO A 82 12.22 -12.59 10.79
C PRO A 82 11.38 -11.98 11.92
N PHE A 83 10.18 -11.51 11.58
CA PHE A 83 9.27 -10.75 12.47
C PHE A 83 8.02 -11.54 12.89
N SER A 84 7.86 -12.78 12.44
CA SER A 84 6.72 -13.62 12.82
C SER A 84 6.97 -14.36 14.13
N ALA A 85 5.90 -14.68 14.86
CA ALA A 85 5.98 -15.50 16.08
C ALA A 85 6.56 -16.90 15.84
N ALA A 86 6.54 -17.39 14.60
CA ALA A 86 7.17 -18.64 14.18
C ALA A 86 8.66 -18.49 13.80
N GLY A 87 9.16 -17.24 13.67
CA GLY A 87 10.55 -16.92 13.40
C GLY A 87 11.43 -16.97 14.65
N LYS A 88 12.75 -17.04 14.46
CA LYS A 88 13.73 -17.09 15.56
C LYS A 88 14.04 -15.73 16.19
N GLY A 89 13.31 -14.64 15.84
CA GLY A 89 13.50 -13.32 16.40
C GLY A 89 14.82 -12.62 16.01
N VAL A 90 15.46 -13.02 14.92
CA VAL A 90 16.75 -12.45 14.47
C VAL A 90 16.58 -11.09 13.76
N GLY A 91 15.35 -10.72 13.41
CA GLY A 91 15.03 -9.43 12.81
C GLY A 91 15.75 -9.17 11.48
N PHE A 92 16.37 -8.00 11.34
CA PHE A 92 17.08 -7.59 10.13
C PHE A 92 18.37 -8.38 9.85
N ALA A 93 18.85 -9.15 10.79
CA ALA A 93 20.02 -10.03 10.60
C ALA A 93 19.66 -11.38 9.97
N ASP A 94 18.38 -11.65 9.71
CA ASP A 94 17.95 -12.89 9.05
C ASP A 94 18.21 -12.80 7.54
N GLU A 95 18.80 -13.85 6.97
CA GLU A 95 19.08 -13.97 5.52
C GLU A 95 17.82 -13.90 4.64
N ARG A 96 16.63 -14.07 5.23
CA ARG A 96 15.34 -13.94 4.56
C ARG A 96 14.83 -12.50 4.52
N HIS A 97 15.64 -11.54 4.95
CA HIS A 97 15.33 -10.12 4.84
C HIS A 97 15.59 -9.63 3.42
N LEU A 98 14.59 -9.81 2.54
CA LEU A 98 14.71 -9.55 1.10
C LEU A 98 14.29 -8.12 0.69
N TRP A 99 13.96 -7.26 1.64
CA TRP A 99 13.64 -5.87 1.35
C TRP A 99 14.77 -5.11 0.62
N PRO A 100 16.06 -5.24 0.99
CA PRO A 100 17.13 -4.54 0.29
C PRO A 100 17.20 -4.87 -1.21
N ALA A 101 16.96 -6.13 -1.60
CA ALA A 101 16.92 -6.53 -2.99
C ALA A 101 15.72 -5.90 -3.73
N PHE A 102 14.54 -5.93 -3.13
CA PHE A 102 13.35 -5.29 -3.72
C PHE A 102 13.51 -3.76 -3.81
N HIS A 103 14.02 -3.13 -2.76
CA HIS A 103 14.32 -1.70 -2.74
C HIS A 103 15.33 -1.30 -3.82
N HIS A 104 16.38 -2.11 -4.04
CA HIS A 104 17.34 -1.89 -5.13
C HIS A 104 16.64 -1.86 -6.50
N LEU A 105 15.78 -2.84 -6.79
CA LEU A 105 15.02 -2.87 -8.04
C LEU A 105 14.10 -1.64 -8.21
N ILE A 106 13.41 -1.22 -7.13
CA ILE A 106 12.57 -0.01 -7.12
C ILE A 106 13.41 1.23 -7.41
N LYS A 107 14.56 1.38 -6.76
CA LYS A 107 15.48 2.49 -6.92
C LYS A 107 15.96 2.65 -8.36
N GLU A 108 16.33 1.53 -8.99
CA GLU A 108 16.87 1.53 -10.36
C GLU A 108 15.78 1.72 -11.43
N ARG A 109 14.60 1.14 -11.22
CA ARG A 109 13.52 1.15 -12.22
C ARG A 109 12.48 2.25 -12.02
N LYS A 110 12.38 2.81 -10.83
CA LYS A 110 11.50 3.92 -10.45
C LYS A 110 10.04 3.75 -10.93
N PRO A 111 9.37 2.65 -10.57
CA PRO A 111 7.97 2.46 -10.94
C PRO A 111 7.11 3.59 -10.34
N ALA A 112 6.12 4.07 -11.09
CA ALA A 112 5.26 5.16 -10.63
C ALA A 112 4.47 4.80 -9.36
N LYS A 113 4.07 3.53 -9.24
CA LYS A 113 3.28 3.04 -8.08
C LYS A 113 3.80 1.67 -7.63
N VAL A 114 3.96 1.56 -6.31
CA VAL A 114 4.32 0.30 -5.65
C VAL A 114 3.33 0.02 -4.54
N TYR A 115 2.81 -1.19 -4.50
CA TYR A 115 1.96 -1.69 -3.41
C TYR A 115 2.67 -2.85 -2.71
N GLY A 116 2.45 -2.95 -1.42
CA GLY A 116 2.97 -4.07 -0.67
C GLY A 116 2.07 -4.48 0.50
N GLU A 117 2.40 -5.61 1.07
CA GLU A 117 1.70 -6.16 2.22
C GLU A 117 2.71 -6.75 3.19
N GLN A 118 2.41 -6.62 4.48
CA GLN A 118 3.17 -7.20 5.57
C GLN A 118 2.23 -7.65 6.68
N VAL A 119 2.68 -8.55 7.54
CA VAL A 119 1.97 -8.88 8.78
C VAL A 119 1.79 -7.62 9.62
N ALA A 120 0.60 -7.37 10.14
CA ALA A 120 0.37 -6.31 11.11
C ALA A 120 0.73 -6.84 12.51
N SER A 121 1.89 -6.45 13.03
CA SER A 121 2.35 -6.78 14.37
C SER A 121 3.32 -5.69 14.84
N LYS A 122 3.51 -5.56 16.14
CA LYS A 122 4.47 -4.59 16.71
C LYS A 122 5.90 -4.78 16.19
N ASP A 123 6.28 -6.01 15.93
CA ASP A 123 7.60 -6.32 15.38
C ASP A 123 7.72 -5.92 13.91
N ALA A 124 6.60 -5.94 13.19
CA ALA A 124 6.54 -5.51 11.79
C ALA A 124 6.43 -3.98 11.65
N ASP A 125 6.05 -3.24 12.69
CA ASP A 125 5.99 -1.77 12.66
C ASP A 125 7.38 -1.19 12.32
N THR A 126 8.43 -1.70 12.94
CA THR A 126 9.83 -1.28 12.66
C THR A 126 10.21 -1.55 11.18
N TRP A 127 9.72 -2.63 10.60
CA TRP A 127 9.93 -2.92 9.18
C TRP A 127 9.16 -1.94 8.27
N ILE A 128 7.93 -1.61 8.61
CA ILE A 128 7.14 -0.59 7.88
C ILE A 128 7.81 0.79 7.95
N ASP A 129 8.36 1.16 9.12
CA ASP A 129 9.10 2.41 9.30
C ASP A 129 10.38 2.46 8.43
N LEU A 130 11.09 1.33 8.31
CA LEU A 130 12.22 1.22 7.38
C LEU A 130 11.78 1.42 5.94
N VAL A 131 10.74 0.69 5.49
CA VAL A 131 10.20 0.82 4.13
C VAL A 131 9.76 2.25 3.84
N HIS A 132 9.07 2.89 4.79
CA HIS A 132 8.64 4.28 4.69
C HIS A 132 9.84 5.21 4.46
N THR A 133 10.86 5.11 5.33
CA THR A 133 12.07 5.93 5.23
C THR A 133 12.78 5.74 3.90
N ASP A 134 12.95 4.51 3.46
CA ASP A 134 13.61 4.18 2.20
C ASP A 134 12.84 4.69 0.98
N MET A 135 11.50 4.56 0.99
CA MET A 135 10.67 5.03 -0.12
C MET A 135 10.60 6.56 -0.19
N GLU A 136 10.52 7.25 0.96
CA GLU A 136 10.59 8.72 1.00
C GLU A 136 11.97 9.23 0.53
N ALA A 137 13.06 8.54 0.87
CA ALA A 137 14.40 8.87 0.37
C ALA A 137 14.53 8.76 -1.15
N LEU A 138 13.73 7.89 -1.79
CA LEU A 138 13.63 7.78 -3.25
C LEU A 138 12.67 8.80 -3.87
N GLY A 139 11.98 9.62 -3.05
CA GLY A 139 11.07 10.66 -3.51
C GLY A 139 9.62 10.20 -3.69
N TYR A 140 9.22 9.06 -3.11
CA TYR A 140 7.83 8.61 -3.14
C TYR A 140 7.03 9.23 -1.98
N ALA A 141 5.76 9.53 -2.23
CA ALA A 141 4.79 9.67 -1.15
C ALA A 141 4.42 8.28 -0.65
N PHE A 142 4.46 8.06 0.67
CA PHE A 142 4.20 6.76 1.27
C PHE A 142 2.99 6.80 2.20
N GLY A 143 2.25 5.70 2.25
CA GLY A 143 1.17 5.50 3.21
C GLY A 143 0.98 4.02 3.50
N ALA A 144 0.67 3.70 4.76
CA ALA A 144 0.36 2.35 5.19
C ALA A 144 -0.91 2.34 6.05
N VAL A 145 -1.66 1.25 5.97
CA VAL A 145 -2.89 1.04 6.74
C VAL A 145 -2.98 -0.40 7.20
N PRO A 146 -3.15 -0.66 8.52
CA PRO A 146 -3.50 -1.98 9.00
C PRO A 146 -4.96 -2.29 8.63
N PHE A 147 -5.20 -3.50 8.14
CA PHE A 147 -6.53 -3.92 7.71
C PHE A 147 -6.78 -5.38 8.02
N PRO A 148 -7.67 -5.70 9.00
CA PRO A 148 -8.02 -7.06 9.33
C PRO A 148 -8.99 -7.65 8.31
N SER A 149 -8.76 -8.87 7.88
CA SER A 149 -9.66 -9.59 6.95
C SER A 149 -11.07 -9.72 7.51
N ALA A 150 -11.22 -9.81 8.85
CA ALA A 150 -12.53 -9.81 9.51
C ALA A 150 -13.35 -8.54 9.22
N GLY A 151 -12.69 -7.40 8.97
CA GLY A 151 -13.35 -6.14 8.64
C GLY A 151 -14.12 -6.16 7.31
N ILE A 152 -13.85 -7.14 6.46
CA ILE A 152 -14.57 -7.37 5.18
C ILE A 152 -15.34 -8.70 5.17
N GLY A 153 -15.63 -9.25 6.35
CA GLY A 153 -16.49 -10.43 6.50
C GLY A 153 -15.76 -11.77 6.43
N ALA A 154 -14.43 -11.81 6.48
CA ALA A 154 -13.72 -13.08 6.57
C ALA A 154 -13.91 -13.72 7.97
N PRO A 155 -13.98 -15.09 8.07
CA PRO A 155 -14.21 -15.78 9.34
C PRO A 155 -12.96 -15.82 10.25
N HIS A 156 -11.91 -15.09 9.92
CA HIS A 156 -10.64 -15.02 10.66
C HIS A 156 -10.13 -13.58 10.68
N ILE A 157 -9.39 -13.22 11.72
CA ILE A 157 -8.88 -11.87 11.91
C ILE A 157 -7.86 -11.53 10.82
N ARG A 158 -6.77 -12.28 10.69
CA ARG A 158 -5.68 -12.09 9.73
C ARG A 158 -5.36 -10.61 9.48
N ASP A 159 -4.74 -9.97 10.45
CA ASP A 159 -4.31 -8.58 10.34
C ASP A 159 -3.13 -8.45 9.38
N ARG A 160 -3.22 -7.48 8.47
CA ARG A 160 -2.17 -7.14 7.52
C ARG A 160 -2.04 -5.63 7.39
N ALA A 161 -0.81 -5.16 7.31
CA ALA A 161 -0.50 -3.79 6.91
C ALA A 161 -0.33 -3.77 5.39
N TYR A 162 -1.19 -3.03 4.72
CA TYR A 162 -1.05 -2.72 3.30
C TYR A 162 -0.39 -1.36 3.17
N TRP A 163 0.59 -1.25 2.30
CA TRP A 163 1.26 0.00 2.04
C TRP A 163 1.29 0.34 0.54
N MET A 164 1.39 1.61 0.26
CA MET A 164 1.50 2.16 -1.08
C MET A 164 2.59 3.22 -1.12
N ALA A 165 3.38 3.23 -2.19
CA ALA A 165 4.30 4.29 -2.53
C ALA A 165 3.94 4.85 -3.92
N ASP A 166 3.86 6.19 -4.02
CA ASP A 166 3.41 6.91 -5.21
C ASP A 166 4.42 7.99 -5.58
N ALA A 167 5.08 7.84 -6.74
CA ALA A 167 6.04 8.82 -7.25
C ALA A 167 5.35 10.08 -7.80
N ASP A 168 4.12 9.96 -8.30
CA ASP A 168 3.41 11.07 -8.95
C ASP A 168 2.96 12.14 -7.94
N HIS A 169 2.71 11.75 -6.68
CA HIS A 169 2.29 12.68 -5.63
C HIS A 169 3.44 13.42 -4.94
N ALA A 170 4.68 12.93 -5.04
CA ALA A 170 5.85 13.60 -4.46
C ALA A 170 6.17 14.92 -5.17
N ILE A 171 5.88 15.03 -6.45
CA ILE A 171 6.15 16.23 -7.28
C ILE A 171 5.21 17.40 -6.89
N GLY A 172 4.03 17.12 -6.35
CA GLY A 172 3.06 18.16 -5.94
C GLY A 172 3.41 18.93 -4.66
N ARG A 173 4.33 18.43 -3.84
CA ARG A 173 4.72 19.09 -2.57
C ARG A 173 5.74 20.21 -2.72
N ALA A 174 6.48 20.26 -3.81
CA ALA A 174 7.47 21.32 -4.07
C ALA A 174 6.89 22.60 -4.72
N GLY A 175 5.61 22.60 -5.11
CA GLY A 175 5.01 23.66 -5.93
C GLY A 175 3.81 24.42 -5.37
N SER A 176 3.29 24.12 -4.18
CA SER A 176 2.08 24.82 -3.68
C SER A 176 2.13 25.13 -2.19
N ALA A 177 3.09 25.94 -1.79
CA ALA A 177 3.00 26.72 -0.56
C ALA A 177 2.60 28.18 -0.91
N THR A 178 1.54 28.35 -1.67
CA THR A 178 0.81 29.63 -1.66
C THR A 178 -0.18 29.60 -0.51
N ARG A 179 0.24 30.18 0.59
CA ARG A 179 -0.65 30.56 1.68
C ARG A 179 -1.74 31.47 1.10
N ASN A 180 -2.94 30.95 1.01
CA ASN A 180 -4.10 31.81 0.94
C ASN A 180 -4.31 32.42 2.33
N ASP A 181 -3.74 33.59 2.54
CA ASP A 181 -4.12 34.52 3.59
C ASP A 181 -5.58 34.89 3.39
N CYS A 182 -6.47 34.18 4.06
CA CYS A 182 -7.83 34.64 4.26
C CYS A 182 -7.83 35.76 5.31
N ASN A 183 -7.40 36.94 4.89
CA ASN A 183 -7.56 38.16 5.67
C ASN A 183 -8.97 38.70 5.44
N GLY A 184 -9.94 38.19 6.17
CA GLY A 184 -11.33 38.67 6.21
C GLY A 184 -11.48 39.79 7.22
N LYS A 185 -11.13 41.02 6.86
CA LYS A 185 -11.67 42.21 7.51
C LYS A 185 -13.08 42.39 7.02
N ASN A 186 -14.05 42.25 7.91
CA ASN A 186 -15.21 43.20 7.98
C ASN A 186 -16.00 42.93 9.26
N ALA A 187 -15.57 43.63 10.31
CA ALA A 187 -16.44 43.96 11.44
C ALA A 187 -17.24 45.19 11.07
N ARG A 188 -18.56 45.09 10.88
CA ARG A 188 -19.47 46.19 11.00
C ARG A 188 -20.49 45.89 12.09
N ARG A 189 -20.29 46.64 13.14
CA ARG A 189 -21.09 46.88 14.32
C ARG A 189 -22.43 47.49 13.91
N ALA A 190 -23.56 46.90 14.30
CA ALA A 190 -24.84 47.56 14.44
C ALA A 190 -25.35 47.34 15.87
N LYS A 191 -25.47 48.46 16.60
CA LYS A 191 -26.19 48.63 17.86
C LYS A 191 -27.66 48.79 17.58
N GLY A 192 -28.51 48.37 18.51
CA GLY A 192 -29.95 48.76 18.60
C GLY A 192 -30.67 47.66 19.38
N THR A 193 -30.73 47.83 20.67
CA THR A 193 -31.84 48.25 21.56
C THR A 193 -33.06 47.35 21.57
N SER A 194 -33.22 46.69 22.76
CA SER A 194 -34.38 46.78 23.69
C SER A 194 -35.65 46.05 23.26
N ASP A 195 -36.16 45.33 24.08
CA ASP A 195 -37.09 45.21 25.18
C ASP A 195 -37.91 43.91 25.06
N ILE A 196 -37.94 43.13 26.10
CA ILE A 196 -38.85 42.98 27.24
C ILE A 196 -40.09 42.12 26.93
N GLU A 197 -40.38 41.27 27.89
CA GLU A 197 -41.63 40.57 28.24
C GLU A 197 -41.86 39.23 27.52
N GLY A 198 -42.14 38.10 28.15
CA GLY A 198 -42.60 37.85 29.50
C GLY A 198 -43.58 36.69 29.40
N CYS A 199 -43.64 35.86 30.43
CA CYS A 199 -44.75 34.96 30.78
C CYS A 199 -44.92 33.73 29.89
N GLY A 200 -45.01 32.55 30.35
CA GLY A 200 -45.54 31.98 31.58
C GLY A 200 -45.75 30.47 31.31
N SER A 201 -45.36 29.72 32.27
CA SER A 201 -46.00 28.64 32.99
C SER A 201 -46.85 27.56 32.26
N ASP A 202 -46.60 26.36 32.76
CA ASP A 202 -47.53 25.23 32.98
C ASP A 202 -47.72 24.30 31.79
N GLY A 203 -47.56 23.01 31.96
CA GLY A 203 -47.79 22.13 33.02
C GLY A 203 -48.14 20.72 32.52
N ARG A 204 -47.69 19.73 33.23
CA ARG A 204 -48.26 18.39 33.40
C ARG A 204 -48.24 17.39 32.27
N MET A 205 -47.47 16.33 32.51
CA MET A 205 -47.88 14.94 32.94
C MET A 205 -48.91 14.24 32.05
N GLY A 206 -48.57 13.01 31.72
CA GLY A 206 -49.56 11.97 31.63
C GLY A 206 -49.23 10.85 30.66
N ASN A 207 -48.92 9.73 31.28
CA ASN A 207 -48.92 8.30 30.87
C ASN A 207 -47.84 7.87 29.87
#